data_022e42ffd315c7e521c017dfff0b5a25
#
_entry.id   022e42ffd315c7e521c017dfff0b5a25
#
_cell.length_a   1.000
_cell.length_b   1.000
_cell.length_c   1.000
_cell.angle_alpha   90.00
_cell.angle_beta   90.00
_cell.angle_gamma   90.00
#
_symmetry.space_group_name_H-M   'P 1'
#
loop_
_entity.id
_entity.type
_entity.pdbx_description
1 polymer ?
#
loop_
_entity_poly.entity_id
_entity_poly.type
_entity_poly.pdbx_seq_one_letter_code
_entity_poly.pdbx_strand_id
1 'polypeptide(L)'
;MVEAVCSDRWIVAGDLILLDLVAGTRCAVDTAGADVTAVQWIDRARLGYIGQRHLDSVAGIADAGEGLLQETITARELAVSAQSWASWFYPAGAFTSDGQVVVVRDDYDLPQQIAIVGTGTDQVLASLAHAGTDYLRSVAGAAANVSWSAPDGTVIEGVLCTPPGAGPFPLVLHVHGGPIGAYQRSWTMRDHAVPLLVSRGYAVLLPNPRGSSGRGQEFAAAVVGDMGGADTHDYLSGIDAMIERGIADPARIGTMGVSYGGFMSAWLVTQDQRFKAAVAGSPVTDWYSFTFTTNIPRWGLWFLDNADPEESGNQVHTRSPVMHASRARTPTLLTAGAKDRCTPAGQSREFYQALISHGIDSELVIYPGEGHGVSRFPAVTDYLTRLVTWFERYMPA
;
A
#
# COMPACT_ATOMS: atom_id res chain seq x y z
N MET A 1 7.80 -5.39 -29.05
CA MET A 1 6.84 -5.10 -27.97
C MET A 1 7.60 -5.36 -26.70
N VAL A 2 7.71 -4.37 -25.85
CA VAL A 2 8.35 -4.50 -24.54
C VAL A 2 7.21 -4.70 -23.56
N GLU A 3 7.20 -5.81 -22.85
CA GLU A 3 6.30 -6.00 -21.73
C GLU A 3 7.11 -5.92 -20.45
N ALA A 4 6.79 -4.94 -19.62
CA ALA A 4 7.07 -4.99 -18.21
C ALA A 4 5.99 -5.89 -17.60
N VAL A 5 6.24 -7.17 -17.46
CA VAL A 5 5.24 -8.08 -16.98
C VAL A 5 5.78 -9.01 -15.98
N CYS A 6 5.12 -8.92 -15.01
CA CYS A 6 4.06 -9.77 -14.50
C CYS A 6 4.20 -11.23 -14.95
N SER A 7 4.27 -12.06 -13.98
CA SER A 7 3.95 -13.47 -14.19
C SER A 7 2.54 -13.57 -14.80
N ASP A 8 2.20 -14.67 -15.42
CA ASP A 8 0.87 -15.07 -15.88
C ASP A 8 -0.20 -15.05 -14.74
N ARG A 9 0.18 -14.63 -13.55
CA ARG A 9 -0.55 -14.75 -12.28
C ARG A 9 -0.89 -13.42 -11.60
N TRP A 10 -0.98 -12.31 -12.32
CA TRP A 10 -1.45 -11.01 -11.78
C TRP A 10 -0.58 -10.35 -10.68
N ILE A 11 0.63 -10.85 -10.42
CA ILE A 11 1.57 -10.18 -9.51
C ILE A 11 2.34 -9.13 -10.28
N VAL A 12 2.36 -7.93 -9.76
CA VAL A 12 2.98 -6.76 -10.36
C VAL A 12 4.27 -6.43 -9.62
N ALA A 13 5.26 -7.30 -9.76
CA ALA A 13 6.65 -6.92 -9.64
C ALA A 13 7.17 -6.96 -11.08
N GLY A 14 7.54 -5.80 -11.64
CA GLY A 14 7.72 -5.68 -13.08
C GLY A 14 9.12 -6.06 -13.53
N ASP A 15 9.32 -7.26 -14.06
CA ASP A 15 10.51 -7.57 -14.84
C ASP A 15 10.42 -6.92 -16.22
N LEU A 16 11.52 -6.36 -16.71
CA LEU A 16 11.62 -5.82 -18.06
C LEU A 16 11.97 -6.94 -19.03
N ILE A 17 11.05 -7.25 -19.94
CA ILE A 17 11.22 -8.31 -20.91
C ILE A 17 11.15 -7.75 -22.33
N LEU A 18 12.13 -8.10 -23.17
CA LEU A 18 12.12 -7.87 -24.60
C LEU A 18 11.57 -9.08 -25.34
N LEU A 19 10.62 -8.83 -26.24
CA LEU A 19 10.07 -9.81 -27.16
C LEU A 19 10.50 -9.48 -28.59
N ASP A 20 11.26 -10.39 -29.23
CA ASP A 20 11.50 -10.34 -30.67
C ASP A 20 10.28 -10.92 -31.40
N LEU A 21 9.55 -10.07 -32.10
CA LEU A 21 8.32 -10.45 -32.79
C LEU A 21 8.58 -11.27 -34.07
N VAL A 22 9.81 -11.26 -34.61
CA VAL A 22 10.21 -12.02 -35.81
C VAL A 22 10.69 -13.40 -35.40
N ALA A 23 11.58 -13.46 -34.44
CA ALA A 23 12.14 -14.73 -33.95
C ALA A 23 11.22 -15.45 -32.96
N GLY A 24 10.25 -14.76 -32.36
CA GLY A 24 9.39 -15.30 -31.30
C GLY A 24 10.14 -15.57 -29.99
N THR A 25 11.32 -14.99 -29.82
CA THR A 25 12.16 -15.16 -28.62
C THR A 25 11.94 -14.04 -27.62
N ARG A 26 12.17 -14.35 -26.34
CA ARG A 26 12.12 -13.38 -25.25
C ARG A 26 13.43 -13.40 -24.46
N CYS A 27 13.86 -12.24 -24.00
CA CYS A 27 14.95 -12.12 -23.04
C CYS A 27 14.60 -11.13 -21.94
N ALA A 28 15.05 -11.39 -20.72
CA ALA A 28 14.96 -10.43 -19.62
C ALA A 28 16.07 -9.39 -19.78
N VAL A 29 15.73 -8.14 -19.49
CA VAL A 29 16.67 -7.02 -19.40
C VAL A 29 17.02 -6.85 -17.92
N ASP A 30 18.30 -6.86 -17.60
CA ASP A 30 18.73 -6.60 -16.23
C ASP A 30 18.43 -5.14 -15.85
N THR A 31 17.62 -4.96 -14.84
CA THR A 31 17.25 -3.66 -14.25
C THR A 31 17.79 -3.50 -12.82
N ALA A 32 18.81 -4.28 -12.47
CA ALA A 32 19.41 -4.33 -11.14
C ALA A 32 18.37 -4.55 -10.01
N GLY A 33 17.38 -5.39 -10.28
CA GLY A 33 16.31 -5.74 -9.31
C GLY A 33 15.24 -4.66 -9.10
N ALA A 34 15.10 -3.70 -10.02
CA ALA A 34 14.00 -2.78 -9.97
C ALA A 34 12.70 -3.43 -10.46
N ASP A 35 11.62 -3.24 -9.72
CA ASP A 35 10.27 -3.51 -10.19
C ASP A 35 9.85 -2.41 -11.16
N VAL A 36 9.88 -2.71 -12.46
CA VAL A 36 9.62 -1.75 -13.52
C VAL A 36 8.14 -1.43 -13.62
N THR A 37 7.79 -0.14 -13.59
CA THR A 37 6.42 0.34 -13.68
C THR A 37 6.11 1.06 -14.98
N ALA A 38 7.14 1.57 -15.66
CA ALA A 38 7.02 2.22 -16.96
C ALA A 38 8.26 1.98 -17.80
N VAL A 39 8.10 1.87 -19.12
CA VAL A 39 9.18 1.68 -20.07
C VAL A 39 8.91 2.46 -21.35
N GLN A 40 9.99 2.97 -21.97
CA GLN A 40 9.93 3.69 -23.22
C GLN A 40 11.18 3.39 -24.06
N TRP A 41 11.02 3.16 -25.36
CA TRP A 41 12.13 3.17 -26.30
C TRP A 41 12.67 4.59 -26.45
N ILE A 42 13.96 4.78 -26.19
CA ILE A 42 14.68 6.04 -26.44
C ILE A 42 15.14 6.09 -27.91
N ASP A 43 15.65 4.95 -28.38
CA ASP A 43 16.05 4.75 -29.77
C ASP A 43 15.94 3.24 -30.14
N ARG A 44 16.62 2.82 -31.19
CA ARG A 44 16.56 1.43 -31.70
C ARG A 44 17.23 0.39 -30.80
N ALA A 45 18.09 0.82 -29.88
CA ALA A 45 18.86 -0.07 -29.01
C ALA A 45 18.61 0.20 -27.53
N ARG A 46 18.23 1.42 -27.15
CA ARG A 46 18.12 1.83 -25.76
C ARG A 46 16.68 2.00 -25.29
N LEU A 47 16.45 1.48 -24.09
CA LEU A 47 15.20 1.57 -23.34
C LEU A 47 15.41 2.43 -22.12
N GLY A 48 14.50 3.35 -21.86
CA GLY A 48 14.35 4.01 -20.57
C GLY A 48 13.29 3.30 -19.75
N TYR A 49 13.53 3.11 -18.47
CA TYR A 49 12.54 2.56 -17.54
C TYR A 49 12.46 3.36 -16.25
N ILE A 50 11.28 3.33 -15.62
CA ILE A 50 11.02 3.83 -14.28
C ILE A 50 10.49 2.66 -13.47
N GLY A 51 10.91 2.57 -12.21
CA GLY A 51 10.50 1.50 -11.32
C GLY A 51 10.69 1.84 -9.86
N GLN A 52 10.53 0.83 -9.04
CA GLN A 52 10.77 0.87 -7.60
C GLN A 52 11.78 -0.19 -7.21
N ARG A 53 12.69 0.17 -6.31
CA ARG A 53 13.59 -0.78 -5.64
C ARG A 53 13.55 -0.49 -4.15
N HIS A 54 13.03 -1.43 -3.36
CA HIS A 54 12.73 -1.20 -1.95
C HIS A 54 11.80 0.02 -1.76
N LEU A 55 12.22 1.00 -0.99
CA LEU A 55 11.50 2.25 -0.77
C LEU A 55 11.92 3.37 -1.74
N ASP A 56 12.85 3.09 -2.65
CA ASP A 56 13.38 4.07 -3.58
C ASP A 56 12.69 4.00 -4.95
N SER A 57 12.49 5.15 -5.58
CA SER A 57 12.14 5.21 -7.00
C SER A 57 13.41 5.21 -7.83
N VAL A 58 13.42 4.44 -8.92
CA VAL A 58 14.55 4.33 -9.82
C VAL A 58 14.14 4.68 -11.24
N ALA A 59 15.04 5.30 -11.98
CA ALA A 59 14.95 5.42 -13.43
C ALA A 59 16.29 5.03 -14.04
N GLY A 60 16.26 4.22 -15.07
CA GLY A 60 17.45 3.71 -15.71
C GLY A 60 17.34 3.70 -17.23
N ILE A 61 18.48 3.52 -17.88
CA ILE A 61 18.61 3.26 -19.30
C ILE A 61 19.26 1.90 -19.47
N ALA A 62 18.64 1.05 -20.24
CA ALA A 62 19.16 -0.27 -20.57
C ALA A 62 19.40 -0.41 -22.08
N ASP A 63 20.44 -1.12 -22.46
CA ASP A 63 20.61 -1.60 -23.82
C ASP A 63 19.78 -2.87 -24.04
N ALA A 64 19.13 -2.98 -25.18
CA ALA A 64 18.27 -4.09 -25.51
C ALA A 64 19.00 -5.45 -25.59
N GLY A 65 20.32 -5.46 -25.75
CA GLY A 65 21.16 -6.66 -25.83
C GLY A 65 22.06 -6.90 -24.62
N GLU A 66 22.46 -5.84 -23.92
CA GLU A 66 23.50 -5.88 -22.89
C GLU A 66 22.95 -5.64 -21.46
N GLY A 67 21.70 -5.20 -21.32
CA GLY A 67 21.09 -4.89 -20.02
C GLY A 67 21.36 -3.48 -19.54
N LEU A 68 21.44 -3.27 -18.21
CA LEU A 68 21.56 -1.94 -17.60
C LEU A 68 22.83 -1.20 -18.04
N LEU A 69 22.66 -0.07 -18.71
CA LEU A 69 23.75 0.84 -19.09
C LEU A 69 23.97 1.92 -18.05
N GLN A 70 22.91 2.47 -17.52
CA GLN A 70 22.96 3.65 -16.64
C GLN A 70 21.73 3.71 -15.75
N GLU A 71 21.94 3.88 -14.46
CA GLU A 71 20.90 4.29 -13.54
C GLU A 71 20.95 5.81 -13.37
N THR A 72 19.89 6.48 -13.80
CA THR A 72 19.86 7.93 -13.89
C THR A 72 19.34 8.57 -12.62
N ILE A 73 18.51 7.88 -11.86
CA ILE A 73 17.96 8.34 -10.59
C ILE A 73 17.94 7.17 -9.62
N THR A 74 18.73 7.30 -8.56
CA THR A 74 18.42 6.63 -7.30
C THR A 74 17.85 7.70 -6.39
N ALA A 75 16.57 7.97 -6.49
CA ALA A 75 15.92 8.91 -5.59
C ALA A 75 15.71 8.22 -4.25
N ARG A 76 16.70 8.26 -3.38
CA ARG A 76 16.63 7.71 -2.02
C ARG A 76 15.56 8.38 -1.16
N GLU A 77 14.95 9.45 -1.61
CA GLU A 77 14.07 10.29 -0.79
C GLU A 77 12.90 10.88 -1.56
N LEU A 78 12.77 10.64 -2.85
CA LEU A 78 11.70 11.19 -3.66
C LEU A 78 10.88 10.05 -4.25
N ALA A 79 9.58 10.02 -3.96
CA ALA A 79 8.68 9.19 -4.72
C ALA A 79 8.57 9.77 -6.13
N VAL A 80 9.03 9.03 -7.12
CA VAL A 80 8.69 9.33 -8.51
C VAL A 80 7.31 8.74 -8.74
N SER A 81 6.35 9.61 -9.01
CA SER A 81 4.96 9.23 -9.24
C SER A 81 4.77 8.41 -10.50
N ALA A 82 5.29 7.20 -10.49
CA ALA A 82 4.73 6.15 -11.31
C ALA A 82 3.51 5.48 -10.62
N GLN A 83 3.31 5.74 -9.35
CA GLN A 83 2.31 5.08 -8.53
C GLN A 83 1.17 5.99 -8.10
N SER A 84 0.31 6.34 -9.01
CA SER A 84 -1.09 6.48 -8.65
C SER A 84 -1.78 5.13 -8.92
N TRP A 85 -2.91 4.87 -8.29
CA TRP A 85 -3.80 3.76 -8.66
C TRP A 85 -4.09 3.67 -10.17
N ALA A 86 -3.89 4.78 -10.89
CA ALA A 86 -4.03 4.88 -12.33
C ALA A 86 -2.71 4.60 -13.09
N SER A 87 -1.55 4.62 -12.45
CA SER A 87 -0.25 4.45 -13.11
C SER A 87 0.06 3.01 -13.52
N TRP A 88 -0.69 2.04 -13.02
CA TRP A 88 -0.67 0.68 -13.59
C TRP A 88 -1.02 0.65 -15.08
N PHE A 89 -1.59 1.73 -15.61
CA PHE A 89 -2.05 1.84 -16.99
C PHE A 89 -1.41 2.96 -17.79
N TYR A 90 -0.63 3.85 -17.16
CA TYR A 90 -0.08 5.03 -17.84
C TYR A 90 1.39 5.23 -17.45
N PRO A 91 2.30 5.34 -18.43
CA PRO A 91 3.68 5.69 -18.14
C PRO A 91 3.76 7.06 -17.48
N ALA A 92 4.46 7.13 -16.34
CA ALA A 92 4.56 8.34 -15.53
C ALA A 92 5.84 9.15 -15.78
N GLY A 93 6.56 8.85 -16.85
CA GLY A 93 7.75 9.58 -17.26
C GLY A 93 7.97 9.52 -18.77
N ALA A 94 8.76 10.45 -19.27
CA ALA A 94 9.18 10.52 -20.65
C ALA A 94 10.71 10.65 -20.71
N PHE A 95 11.36 9.81 -21.51
CA PHE A 95 12.80 9.86 -21.73
C PHE A 95 13.11 10.73 -22.94
N THR A 96 14.11 11.60 -22.80
CA THR A 96 14.65 12.39 -23.88
C THR A 96 15.73 11.60 -24.64
N SER A 97 16.06 12.00 -25.86
CA SER A 97 17.07 11.30 -26.67
C SER A 97 18.49 11.35 -26.09
N ASP A 98 18.76 12.32 -25.22
CA ASP A 98 20.04 12.48 -24.51
C ASP A 98 20.07 11.77 -23.14
N GLY A 99 19.03 11.00 -22.82
CA GLY A 99 19.00 10.15 -21.62
C GLY A 99 18.54 10.85 -20.34
N GLN A 100 17.98 12.05 -20.45
CA GLN A 100 17.27 12.66 -19.33
C GLN A 100 15.85 12.10 -19.25
N VAL A 101 15.22 12.21 -18.08
CA VAL A 101 13.84 11.80 -17.91
C VAL A 101 12.99 12.89 -17.28
N VAL A 102 11.81 13.10 -17.83
CA VAL A 102 10.79 13.99 -17.27
C VAL A 102 9.90 13.14 -16.35
N VAL A 103 9.83 13.51 -15.09
CA VAL A 103 9.05 12.78 -14.07
C VAL A 103 8.14 13.72 -13.28
N VAL A 104 7.11 13.14 -12.69
CA VAL A 104 6.42 13.74 -11.55
C VAL A 104 7.04 13.18 -10.30
N ARG A 105 7.58 14.02 -9.44
CA ARG A 105 8.22 13.62 -8.17
C ARG A 105 7.61 14.35 -6.99
N ASP A 106 7.65 13.73 -5.85
CA ASP A 106 7.25 14.31 -4.57
C ASP A 106 8.00 13.65 -3.39
N ASP A 107 7.88 14.21 -2.20
CA ASP A 107 8.28 13.63 -0.92
C ASP A 107 7.21 13.98 0.11
N TYR A 108 7.34 13.48 1.31
CA TYR A 108 6.35 13.70 2.37
C TYR A 108 6.05 15.18 2.63
N ASP A 109 7.05 16.03 2.61
CA ASP A 109 6.94 17.48 2.76
C ASP A 109 7.08 18.27 1.45
N LEU A 110 7.23 17.58 0.31
CA LEU A 110 7.39 18.17 -1.00
C LEU A 110 6.18 17.81 -1.90
N PRO A 111 5.31 18.77 -2.24
CA PRO A 111 4.21 18.52 -3.16
C PRO A 111 4.73 18.20 -4.56
N GLN A 112 3.88 17.57 -5.37
CA GLN A 112 4.24 17.13 -6.70
C GLN A 112 4.93 18.23 -7.51
N GLN A 113 6.01 17.84 -8.16
CA GLN A 113 6.79 18.63 -9.10
C GLN A 113 6.94 17.88 -10.42
N ILE A 114 6.80 18.58 -11.53
CA ILE A 114 7.29 18.09 -12.82
C ILE A 114 8.76 18.52 -12.91
N ALA A 115 9.65 17.56 -13.10
CA ALA A 115 11.08 17.81 -13.16
C ALA A 115 11.74 17.04 -14.30
N ILE A 116 12.76 17.62 -14.90
CA ILE A 116 13.74 16.90 -15.70
C ILE A 116 14.84 16.46 -14.73
N VAL A 117 15.15 15.16 -14.76
CA VAL A 117 16.18 14.56 -13.92
C VAL A 117 17.13 13.75 -14.80
N GLY A 118 18.40 13.68 -14.41
CA GLY A 118 19.41 12.99 -15.22
C GLY A 118 20.82 13.17 -14.69
N THR A 119 21.80 13.11 -15.60
CA THR A 119 23.25 13.20 -15.28
C THR A 119 23.73 14.62 -14.98
N GLY A 120 22.96 15.42 -14.28
CA GLY A 120 23.32 16.81 -14.02
C GLY A 120 22.50 17.43 -12.90
N THR A 121 22.30 18.72 -12.96
CA THR A 121 21.43 19.41 -12.02
C THR A 121 19.97 19.20 -12.44
N ASP A 122 19.14 18.71 -11.54
CA ASP A 122 17.71 18.58 -11.76
C ASP A 122 17.06 19.94 -12.05
N GLN A 123 16.18 19.96 -13.03
CA GLN A 123 15.42 21.15 -13.41
C GLN A 123 13.94 20.96 -13.07
N VAL A 124 13.42 21.76 -12.14
CA VAL A 124 11.98 21.82 -11.85
C VAL A 124 11.30 22.65 -12.93
N LEU A 125 10.35 22.04 -13.65
CA LEU A 125 9.56 22.71 -14.69
C LEU A 125 8.26 23.30 -14.12
N ALA A 126 7.63 22.62 -13.18
CA ALA A 126 6.42 23.05 -12.51
C ALA A 126 6.32 22.46 -11.10
N SER A 127 5.60 23.12 -10.21
CA SER A 127 5.36 22.67 -8.84
C SER A 127 3.92 22.98 -8.45
N LEU A 128 3.31 22.07 -7.69
CA LEU A 128 2.00 22.28 -7.06
C LEU A 128 2.11 22.98 -5.70
N ALA A 129 3.27 23.49 -5.32
CA ALA A 129 3.43 24.24 -4.08
C ALA A 129 2.60 25.51 -4.07
N HIS A 130 1.91 25.78 -2.98
CA HIS A 130 1.09 26.97 -2.76
C HIS A 130 1.02 27.29 -1.25
N ALA A 131 0.39 28.38 -0.84
CA ALA A 131 0.33 28.77 0.57
C ALA A 131 -0.20 27.69 1.53
N GLY A 132 -1.11 26.81 1.06
CA GLY A 132 -1.60 25.69 1.86
C GLY A 132 -0.57 24.59 2.08
N THR A 133 0.46 24.46 1.22
CA THR A 133 1.53 23.47 1.41
C THR A 133 2.43 23.84 2.59
N ASP A 134 2.66 25.12 2.84
CA ASP A 134 3.44 25.57 4.00
C ASP A 134 2.71 25.30 5.31
N TYR A 135 1.39 25.48 5.32
CA TYR A 135 0.55 25.08 6.45
C TYR A 135 0.64 23.57 6.69
N LEU A 136 0.48 22.74 5.65
CA LEU A 136 0.57 21.28 5.77
C LEU A 136 1.94 20.84 6.32
N ARG A 137 3.03 21.40 5.81
CA ARG A 137 4.38 21.16 6.32
C ARG A 137 4.51 21.46 7.81
N SER A 138 3.83 22.50 8.29
CA SER A 138 3.90 22.90 9.70
C SER A 138 3.17 21.95 10.66
N VAL A 139 2.22 21.13 10.15
CA VAL A 139 1.35 20.27 10.98
C VAL A 139 1.51 18.78 10.69
N ALA A 140 2.07 18.41 9.54
CA ALA A 140 2.17 17.01 9.11
C ALA A 140 3.31 16.23 9.78
N GLY A 141 4.13 16.86 10.61
CA GLY A 141 5.24 16.21 11.29
C GLY A 141 6.35 15.81 10.32
N ALA A 142 6.97 14.65 10.54
CA ALA A 142 8.07 14.14 9.72
C ALA A 142 7.83 12.69 9.27
N ALA A 143 8.43 12.31 8.15
CA ALA A 143 8.45 10.92 7.69
C ALA A 143 9.88 10.40 7.55
N ALA A 144 10.08 9.13 7.89
CA ALA A 144 11.36 8.44 7.77
C ALA A 144 11.15 7.01 7.26
N ASN A 145 12.09 6.53 6.44
CA ASN A 145 12.16 5.12 6.10
C ASN A 145 12.64 4.32 7.32
N VAL A 146 11.96 3.22 7.60
CA VAL A 146 12.27 2.31 8.71
C VAL A 146 12.32 0.87 8.22
N SER A 147 13.06 0.03 8.96
CA SER A 147 13.11 -1.40 8.71
C SER A 147 13.15 -2.18 10.03
N TRP A 148 12.70 -3.42 9.99
CA TRP A 148 12.73 -4.36 11.12
C TRP A 148 12.82 -5.79 10.60
N SER A 149 13.05 -6.75 11.48
CA SER A 149 13.03 -8.16 11.11
C SER A 149 11.73 -8.82 11.57
N ALA A 150 11.10 -9.55 10.67
CA ALA A 150 10.04 -10.50 11.02
C ALA A 150 10.61 -11.67 11.82
N PRO A 151 9.79 -12.48 12.50
CA PRO A 151 10.27 -13.59 13.34
C PRO A 151 11.09 -14.66 12.58
N ASP A 152 10.88 -14.81 11.29
CA ASP A 152 11.64 -15.71 10.41
C ASP A 152 12.94 -15.10 9.86
N GLY A 153 13.28 -13.87 10.28
CA GLY A 153 14.47 -13.14 9.83
C GLY A 153 14.26 -12.32 8.56
N THR A 154 13.10 -12.37 7.93
CA THR A 154 12.80 -11.54 6.76
C THR A 154 12.84 -10.06 7.15
N VAL A 155 13.64 -9.27 6.45
CA VAL A 155 13.68 -7.82 6.66
C VAL A 155 12.45 -7.20 6.01
N ILE A 156 11.69 -6.46 6.81
CA ILE A 156 10.51 -5.70 6.38
C ILE A 156 10.87 -4.21 6.41
N GLU A 157 10.34 -3.48 5.45
CA GLU A 157 10.56 -2.03 5.32
C GLU A 157 9.23 -1.28 5.39
N GLY A 158 9.29 0.00 5.65
CA GLY A 158 8.11 0.86 5.66
C GLY A 158 8.46 2.32 5.87
N VAL A 159 7.42 3.14 5.92
CA VAL A 159 7.51 4.56 6.22
C VAL A 159 6.89 4.80 7.60
N LEU A 160 7.58 5.53 8.44
CA LEU A 160 7.09 5.99 9.73
C LEU A 160 6.86 7.49 9.68
N CYS A 161 5.62 7.91 9.92
CA CYS A 161 5.26 9.32 10.08
C CYS A 161 5.05 9.63 11.55
N THR A 162 5.71 10.68 12.05
CA THR A 162 5.66 11.04 13.48
C THR A 162 5.28 12.50 13.69
N PRO A 163 4.50 12.80 14.75
CA PRO A 163 4.28 14.17 15.19
C PRO A 163 5.59 14.83 15.63
N PRO A 164 5.63 16.16 15.74
CA PRO A 164 6.72 16.85 16.43
C PRO A 164 6.81 16.43 17.89
N GLY A 165 8.04 16.34 18.42
CA GLY A 165 8.31 16.03 19.83
C GLY A 165 8.90 14.64 20.04
N ALA A 166 8.98 14.24 21.30
CA ALA A 166 9.48 12.93 21.69
C ALA A 166 8.31 12.01 22.05
N GLY A 167 8.39 10.74 21.58
CA GLY A 167 7.41 9.71 21.94
C GLY A 167 7.48 9.30 23.44
N PRO A 168 6.78 8.23 23.85
CA PRO A 168 6.05 7.34 22.96
C PRO A 168 4.68 7.91 22.54
N PHE A 169 4.36 7.78 21.25
CA PHE A 169 3.10 8.22 20.66
C PHE A 169 2.07 7.07 20.59
N PRO A 170 0.76 7.35 20.60
CA PRO A 170 -0.20 6.37 20.09
C PRO A 170 0.16 6.06 18.64
N LEU A 171 0.18 4.77 18.28
CA LEU A 171 0.59 4.30 16.96
C LEU A 171 -0.61 3.76 16.18
N VAL A 172 -0.78 4.24 14.96
CA VAL A 172 -1.70 3.65 13.98
C VAL A 172 -0.91 2.88 12.93
N LEU A 173 -1.13 1.56 12.87
CA LEU A 173 -0.67 0.72 11.76
C LEU A 173 -1.57 0.97 10.56
N HIS A 174 -1.04 1.52 9.48
CA HIS A 174 -1.78 1.77 8.25
C HIS A 174 -1.37 0.75 7.19
N VAL A 175 -2.30 -0.12 6.84
CA VAL A 175 -2.08 -1.23 5.90
C VAL A 175 -2.52 -0.82 4.50
N HIS A 176 -1.64 -0.99 3.50
CA HIS A 176 -1.97 -0.70 2.11
C HIS A 176 -2.90 -1.74 1.48
N GLY A 177 -3.51 -1.38 0.37
CA GLY A 177 -4.31 -2.28 -0.44
C GLY A 177 -3.45 -3.16 -1.36
N GLY A 178 -4.08 -4.04 -2.07
CA GLY A 178 -3.44 -4.92 -3.04
C GLY A 178 -3.75 -6.38 -2.78
N PRO A 179 -2.85 -7.19 -2.20
CA PRO A 179 -1.71 -6.97 -1.28
C PRO A 179 -0.43 -6.41 -1.91
N ILE A 180 -0.35 -6.36 -3.22
CA ILE A 180 0.83 -5.96 -4.00
C ILE A 180 1.09 -4.45 -4.08
N GLY A 181 0.40 -3.64 -3.29
CA GLY A 181 0.75 -2.23 -3.12
C GLY A 181 2.12 -2.04 -2.46
N ALA A 182 2.58 -0.81 -2.39
CA ALA A 182 3.72 -0.44 -1.56
C ALA A 182 3.61 1.03 -1.15
N TYR A 183 4.05 1.32 0.07
CA TYR A 183 4.26 2.68 0.52
C TYR A 183 5.67 3.15 0.18
N GLN A 184 5.76 4.41 -0.21
CA GLN A 184 6.99 5.18 -0.30
C GLN A 184 6.78 6.50 0.42
N ARG A 185 7.84 7.18 0.79
CA ARG A 185 7.74 8.59 1.19
C ARG A 185 7.18 9.36 0.00
N SER A 186 5.96 9.82 0.12
CA SER A 186 5.26 10.56 -0.92
C SER A 186 4.55 11.74 -0.29
N TRP A 187 4.11 12.68 -1.12
CA TRP A 187 3.41 13.87 -0.63
C TRP A 187 2.31 13.50 0.36
N THR A 188 2.36 14.11 1.52
CA THR A 188 1.49 13.77 2.68
C THR A 188 0.00 13.78 2.33
N MET A 189 -0.42 14.58 1.35
CA MET A 189 -1.81 14.63 0.91
C MET A 189 -2.22 13.53 -0.07
N ARG A 190 -1.34 12.60 -0.42
CA ARG A 190 -1.75 11.38 -1.17
C ARG A 190 -2.67 10.48 -0.35
N ASP A 191 -2.43 10.45 0.95
CA ASP A 191 -3.32 9.79 1.90
C ASP A 191 -3.72 10.80 2.99
N HIS A 192 -4.92 11.34 2.88
CA HIS A 192 -5.40 12.39 3.75
C HIS A 192 -5.48 11.98 5.24
N ALA A 193 -5.62 10.67 5.52
CA ALA A 193 -5.69 10.18 6.90
C ALA A 193 -4.37 10.36 7.64
N VAL A 194 -3.24 10.18 6.95
CA VAL A 194 -1.90 10.27 7.56
C VAL A 194 -1.63 11.65 8.18
N PRO A 195 -1.68 12.78 7.42
CA PRO A 195 -1.40 14.09 8.00
C PRO A 195 -2.44 14.50 9.05
N LEU A 196 -3.69 14.06 8.92
CA LEU A 196 -4.73 14.32 9.93
C LEU A 196 -4.40 13.62 11.25
N LEU A 197 -3.99 12.36 11.22
CA LEU A 197 -3.60 11.63 12.43
C LEU A 197 -2.32 12.20 13.03
N VAL A 198 -1.31 12.47 12.21
CA VAL A 198 -0.02 13.04 12.69
C VAL A 198 -0.26 14.40 13.33
N SER A 199 -1.08 15.27 12.73
CA SER A 199 -1.42 16.58 13.32
C SER A 199 -2.20 16.49 14.65
N ARG A 200 -2.77 15.33 14.97
CA ARG A 200 -3.48 15.03 16.22
C ARG A 200 -2.62 14.25 17.22
N GLY A 201 -1.32 14.09 16.97
CA GLY A 201 -0.39 13.47 17.89
C GLY A 201 -0.18 11.96 17.72
N TYR A 202 -0.69 11.35 16.67
CA TYR A 202 -0.50 9.93 16.37
C TYR A 202 0.74 9.70 15.51
N ALA A 203 1.56 8.73 15.85
CA ALA A 203 2.49 8.16 14.90
C ALA A 203 1.74 7.21 13.94
N VAL A 204 2.13 7.18 12.67
CA VAL A 204 1.55 6.29 11.66
C VAL A 204 2.66 5.45 11.05
N LEU A 205 2.57 4.12 11.17
CA LEU A 205 3.48 3.17 10.52
C LEU A 205 2.81 2.63 9.25
N LEU A 206 3.49 2.79 8.12
CA LEU A 206 3.07 2.36 6.79
C LEU A 206 4.02 1.26 6.29
N PRO A 207 3.80 -0.02 6.65
CA PRO A 207 4.69 -1.12 6.31
C PRO A 207 4.50 -1.62 4.88
N ASN A 208 5.59 -2.18 4.31
CA ASN A 208 5.57 -2.99 3.10
C ASN A 208 5.92 -4.45 3.48
N PRO A 209 4.95 -5.26 3.92
CA PRO A 209 5.17 -6.65 4.28
C PRO A 209 5.47 -7.51 3.05
N ARG A 210 5.77 -8.80 3.24
CA ARG A 210 5.75 -9.75 2.13
C ARG A 210 4.43 -9.67 1.37
N GLY A 211 4.50 -9.77 0.04
CA GLY A 211 3.38 -9.45 -0.85
C GLY A 211 3.47 -8.08 -1.50
N SER A 212 4.22 -7.13 -0.94
CA SER A 212 4.38 -5.79 -1.49
C SER A 212 5.28 -5.77 -2.72
N SER A 213 5.09 -4.78 -3.60
CA SER A 213 6.00 -4.47 -4.71
C SER A 213 7.28 -3.77 -4.24
N GLY A 214 8.27 -3.66 -5.13
CA GLY A 214 9.56 -3.00 -4.88
C GLY A 214 10.69 -3.94 -4.49
N ARG A 215 10.44 -5.25 -4.37
CA ARG A 215 11.43 -6.25 -3.95
C ARG A 215 11.44 -7.51 -4.82
N GLY A 216 10.95 -7.39 -6.04
CA GLY A 216 10.92 -8.47 -7.03
C GLY A 216 9.77 -9.46 -6.85
N GLN A 217 9.63 -10.36 -7.84
CA GLN A 217 8.52 -11.30 -7.95
C GLN A 217 8.43 -12.27 -6.76
N GLU A 218 9.56 -12.74 -6.24
CA GLU A 218 9.57 -13.69 -5.13
C GLU A 218 8.95 -13.09 -3.88
N PHE A 219 9.33 -11.87 -3.53
CA PHE A 219 8.78 -11.17 -2.37
C PHE A 219 7.30 -10.82 -2.55
N ALA A 220 6.92 -10.35 -3.74
CA ALA A 220 5.52 -10.05 -4.07
C ALA A 220 4.66 -11.33 -4.07
N ALA A 221 5.21 -12.46 -4.52
CA ALA A 221 4.50 -13.74 -4.55
C ALA A 221 4.39 -14.43 -3.18
N ALA A 222 5.16 -14.02 -2.19
CA ALA A 222 5.24 -14.68 -0.88
C ALA A 222 3.91 -14.67 -0.09
N VAL A 223 2.95 -13.85 -0.50
CA VAL A 223 1.60 -13.80 0.11
C VAL A 223 0.60 -14.74 -0.57
N VAL A 224 0.96 -15.30 -1.74
CA VAL A 224 0.07 -16.21 -2.47
C VAL A 224 -0.04 -17.53 -1.72
N GLY A 225 -1.28 -17.92 -1.43
CA GLY A 225 -1.57 -19.10 -0.62
C GLY A 225 -1.36 -18.89 0.88
N ASP A 226 -1.05 -17.66 1.35
CA ASP A 226 -0.82 -17.39 2.77
C ASP A 226 -1.31 -16.00 3.24
N MET A 227 -2.27 -15.38 2.54
CA MET A 227 -2.85 -14.11 3.01
C MET A 227 -3.37 -14.21 4.45
N GLY A 228 -2.93 -13.30 5.33
CA GLY A 228 -3.24 -13.38 6.76
C GLY A 228 -2.41 -14.44 7.51
N GLY A 229 -1.33 -14.92 6.92
CA GLY A 229 -0.37 -15.84 7.53
C GLY A 229 0.92 -15.13 7.94
N ALA A 230 1.99 -15.35 7.19
CA ALA A 230 3.29 -14.78 7.51
C ALA A 230 3.32 -13.24 7.46
N ASP A 231 2.53 -12.63 6.58
CA ASP A 231 2.34 -11.17 6.51
C ASP A 231 1.75 -10.58 7.80
N THR A 232 0.90 -11.32 8.52
CA THR A 232 0.42 -10.94 9.87
C THR A 232 1.59 -10.69 10.82
N HIS A 233 2.60 -11.55 10.79
CA HIS A 233 3.78 -11.41 11.64
C HIS A 233 4.69 -10.26 11.20
N ASP A 234 4.73 -9.93 9.91
CA ASP A 234 5.45 -8.77 9.41
C ASP A 234 4.89 -7.47 10.00
N TYR A 235 3.56 -7.35 10.08
CA TYR A 235 2.89 -6.20 10.69
C TYR A 235 3.10 -6.13 12.21
N LEU A 236 2.90 -7.23 12.90
CA LEU A 236 3.01 -7.27 14.37
C LEU A 236 4.43 -6.99 14.84
N SER A 237 5.44 -7.57 14.17
CA SER A 237 6.85 -7.28 14.48
C SER A 237 7.25 -5.82 14.19
N GLY A 238 6.59 -5.19 13.22
CA GLY A 238 6.77 -3.75 12.97
C GLY A 238 6.29 -2.89 14.15
N ILE A 239 5.15 -3.24 14.73
CA ILE A 239 4.65 -2.58 15.95
C ILE A 239 5.62 -2.81 17.11
N ASP A 240 6.08 -4.06 17.31
CA ASP A 240 7.02 -4.41 18.37
C ASP A 240 8.33 -3.61 18.24
N ALA A 241 8.86 -3.49 17.01
CA ALA A 241 10.05 -2.71 16.74
C ALA A 241 9.86 -1.20 17.04
N MET A 242 8.68 -0.64 16.81
CA MET A 242 8.40 0.76 17.16
C MET A 242 8.25 0.96 18.67
N ILE A 243 7.74 -0.03 19.40
CA ILE A 243 7.66 -0.03 20.86
C ILE A 243 9.07 -0.11 21.45
N GLU A 244 9.89 -1.05 20.99
CA GLU A 244 11.29 -1.22 21.43
C GLU A 244 12.16 0.03 21.22
N ARG A 245 11.89 0.78 20.14
CA ARG A 245 12.57 2.05 19.86
C ARG A 245 12.03 3.23 20.69
N GLY A 246 11.03 3.02 21.54
CA GLY A 246 10.40 4.07 22.35
C GLY A 246 9.55 5.06 21.54
N ILE A 247 9.17 4.70 20.32
CA ILE A 247 8.35 5.53 19.43
C ILE A 247 6.86 5.32 19.72
N ALA A 248 6.45 4.06 19.88
CA ALA A 248 5.05 3.68 20.08
C ALA A 248 4.75 3.38 21.56
N ASP A 249 3.59 3.85 22.02
CA ASP A 249 3.03 3.47 23.30
C ASP A 249 2.31 2.11 23.17
N PRO A 250 2.77 1.05 23.86
CA PRO A 250 2.16 -0.28 23.78
C PRO A 250 0.70 -0.31 24.25
N ALA A 251 0.25 0.65 25.04
CA ALA A 251 -1.13 0.75 25.50
C ALA A 251 -2.07 1.42 24.49
N ARG A 252 -1.52 2.04 23.44
CA ARG A 252 -2.28 2.85 22.46
C ARG A 252 -1.91 2.48 21.02
N ILE A 253 -2.27 1.26 20.60
CA ILE A 253 -2.03 0.73 19.25
C ILE A 253 -3.37 0.62 18.52
N GLY A 254 -3.43 1.19 17.32
CA GLY A 254 -4.57 1.05 16.41
C GLY A 254 -4.17 0.51 15.05
N THR A 255 -5.15 0.13 14.24
CA THR A 255 -4.92 -0.31 12.86
C THR A 255 -5.97 0.29 11.92
N MET A 256 -5.56 0.57 10.69
CA MET A 256 -6.48 0.99 9.63
C MET A 256 -6.00 0.53 8.26
N GLY A 257 -6.91 0.49 7.31
CA GLY A 257 -6.59 0.22 5.91
C GLY A 257 -7.85 0.08 5.07
N VAL A 258 -7.65 0.04 3.75
CA VAL A 258 -8.72 -0.09 2.75
C VAL A 258 -8.45 -1.29 1.87
N SER A 259 -9.53 -1.99 1.40
CA SER A 259 -9.39 -3.14 0.50
C SER A 259 -8.66 -4.30 1.21
N TYR A 260 -7.53 -4.78 0.67
CA TYR A 260 -6.67 -5.72 1.39
C TYR A 260 -6.24 -5.16 2.76
N GLY A 261 -5.93 -3.87 2.86
CA GLY A 261 -5.65 -3.22 4.14
C GLY A 261 -6.84 -3.26 5.10
N GLY A 262 -8.06 -3.18 4.57
CA GLY A 262 -9.29 -3.38 5.33
C GLY A 262 -9.45 -4.82 5.81
N PHE A 263 -9.16 -5.81 4.94
CA PHE A 263 -9.10 -7.23 5.32
C PHE A 263 -8.10 -7.43 6.46
N MET A 264 -6.88 -6.95 6.29
CA MET A 264 -5.82 -7.13 7.30
C MET A 264 -6.16 -6.42 8.61
N SER A 265 -6.76 -5.22 8.56
CA SER A 265 -7.24 -4.54 9.78
C SER A 265 -8.32 -5.34 10.51
N ALA A 266 -9.28 -5.92 9.78
CA ALA A 266 -10.29 -6.81 10.32
C ALA A 266 -9.68 -8.15 10.81
N TRP A 267 -8.69 -8.67 10.12
CA TRP A 267 -7.98 -9.90 10.49
C TRP A 267 -7.18 -9.72 11.78
N LEU A 268 -6.33 -8.69 11.85
CA LEU A 268 -5.45 -8.44 12.99
C LEU A 268 -6.20 -8.33 14.31
N VAL A 269 -7.37 -7.68 14.35
CA VAL A 269 -8.16 -7.56 15.58
C VAL A 269 -8.77 -8.88 16.05
N THR A 270 -8.79 -9.91 15.20
CA THR A 270 -9.19 -11.27 15.57
C THR A 270 -8.00 -12.14 15.99
N GLN A 271 -6.75 -11.72 15.70
CA GLN A 271 -5.54 -12.49 15.96
C GLN A 271 -4.75 -11.94 17.15
N ASP A 272 -4.79 -10.63 17.43
CA ASP A 272 -4.03 -9.99 18.49
C ASP A 272 -4.90 -9.01 19.30
N GLN A 273 -4.70 -8.96 20.61
CA GLN A 273 -5.51 -8.16 21.55
C GLN A 273 -4.90 -6.79 21.87
N ARG A 274 -3.76 -6.44 21.27
CA ARG A 274 -3.07 -5.14 21.53
C ARG A 274 -3.83 -3.93 20.98
N PHE A 275 -4.67 -4.13 19.96
CA PHE A 275 -5.36 -3.05 19.28
C PHE A 275 -6.46 -2.43 20.13
N LYS A 276 -6.49 -1.11 20.23
CA LYS A 276 -7.50 -0.32 20.97
C LYS A 276 -8.56 0.27 20.07
N ALA A 277 -8.27 0.44 18.79
CA ALA A 277 -9.19 0.90 17.76
C ALA A 277 -8.81 0.32 16.40
N ALA A 278 -9.81 0.06 15.56
CA ALA A 278 -9.60 -0.35 14.18
C ALA A 278 -10.54 0.38 13.23
N VAL A 279 -10.04 0.69 12.03
CA VAL A 279 -10.85 1.23 10.92
C VAL A 279 -10.63 0.35 9.69
N ALA A 280 -11.64 -0.42 9.31
CA ALA A 280 -11.61 -1.31 8.16
C ALA A 280 -12.48 -0.74 7.02
N GLY A 281 -11.83 -0.14 6.02
CA GLY A 281 -12.47 0.42 4.84
C GLY A 281 -12.59 -0.59 3.72
N SER A 282 -13.80 -0.76 3.16
CA SER A 282 -14.05 -1.69 2.05
C SER A 282 -13.32 -3.03 2.23
N PRO A 283 -13.43 -3.69 3.41
CA PRO A 283 -12.66 -4.90 3.72
C PRO A 283 -13.18 -6.13 2.96
N VAL A 284 -12.33 -7.13 2.76
CA VAL A 284 -12.78 -8.51 2.61
C VAL A 284 -12.85 -9.13 4.00
N THR A 285 -13.96 -9.70 4.39
CA THR A 285 -14.16 -10.27 5.72
C THR A 285 -14.62 -11.74 5.71
N ASP A 286 -15.12 -12.18 4.57
CA ASP A 286 -15.48 -13.56 4.29
C ASP A 286 -15.08 -13.91 2.84
N TRP A 287 -14.02 -14.68 2.69
CA TRP A 287 -13.53 -15.09 1.37
C TRP A 287 -14.52 -15.98 0.62
N TYR A 288 -15.39 -16.72 1.34
CA TYR A 288 -16.44 -17.51 0.70
C TYR A 288 -17.47 -16.61 0.01
N SER A 289 -18.13 -15.73 0.76
CA SER A 289 -19.13 -14.83 0.20
C SER A 289 -18.52 -13.83 -0.79
N PHE A 290 -17.26 -13.41 -0.56
CA PHE A 290 -16.49 -12.57 -1.50
C PHE A 290 -16.39 -13.24 -2.88
N THR A 291 -16.00 -14.51 -2.95
CA THR A 291 -15.83 -15.24 -4.22
C THR A 291 -17.09 -15.20 -5.09
N PHE A 292 -18.27 -15.23 -4.49
CA PHE A 292 -19.54 -15.27 -5.24
C PHE A 292 -20.19 -13.90 -5.46
N THR A 293 -19.65 -12.82 -4.86
CA THR A 293 -20.27 -11.49 -4.90
C THR A 293 -19.39 -10.40 -5.51
N THR A 294 -18.07 -10.64 -5.61
CA THR A 294 -17.11 -9.72 -6.22
C THR A 294 -17.14 -9.73 -7.74
N ASN A 295 -16.66 -8.67 -8.39
CA ASN A 295 -16.39 -8.66 -9.83
C ASN A 295 -15.02 -9.22 -10.24
N ILE A 296 -14.20 -9.66 -9.26
CA ILE A 296 -12.85 -10.23 -9.44
C ILE A 296 -12.68 -11.61 -8.78
N PRO A 297 -13.61 -12.58 -8.97
CA PRO A 297 -13.60 -13.83 -8.21
C PRO A 297 -12.32 -14.66 -8.40
N ARG A 298 -11.76 -14.67 -9.60
CA ARG A 298 -10.53 -15.42 -9.91
C ARG A 298 -9.33 -14.87 -9.20
N TRP A 299 -9.28 -13.55 -8.97
CA TRP A 299 -8.20 -12.91 -8.22
C TRP A 299 -8.14 -13.42 -6.76
N GLY A 300 -9.28 -13.41 -6.06
CA GLY A 300 -9.36 -13.90 -4.68
C GLY A 300 -8.96 -15.36 -4.54
N LEU A 301 -9.52 -16.22 -5.40
CA LEU A 301 -9.19 -17.66 -5.40
C LEU A 301 -7.70 -17.89 -5.69
N TRP A 302 -7.14 -17.16 -6.64
CA TRP A 302 -5.73 -17.31 -6.96
C TRP A 302 -4.81 -16.96 -5.77
N PHE A 303 -5.09 -15.87 -5.04
CA PHE A 303 -4.34 -15.51 -3.84
C PHE A 303 -4.55 -16.50 -2.67
N LEU A 304 -5.61 -17.30 -2.72
CA LEU A 304 -5.88 -18.39 -1.78
C LEU A 304 -5.43 -19.78 -2.30
N ASP A 305 -4.44 -19.79 -3.24
CA ASP A 305 -3.92 -21.00 -3.88
C ASP A 305 -4.98 -21.83 -4.61
N ASN A 306 -5.96 -21.15 -5.21
CA ASN A 306 -7.12 -21.77 -5.86
C ASN A 306 -7.89 -22.76 -4.96
N ALA A 307 -7.94 -22.49 -3.66
CA ALA A 307 -8.70 -23.27 -2.72
C ALA A 307 -10.17 -23.36 -3.13
N ASP A 308 -10.73 -24.56 -3.09
CA ASP A 308 -12.14 -24.77 -3.41
C ASP A 308 -13.03 -24.13 -2.35
N PRO A 309 -13.87 -23.14 -2.67
CA PRO A 309 -14.74 -22.51 -1.68
C PRO A 309 -15.70 -23.49 -0.97
N GLU A 310 -16.07 -24.58 -1.63
CA GLU A 310 -16.98 -25.58 -1.07
C GLU A 310 -16.30 -26.56 -0.12
N GLU A 311 -14.96 -26.62 -0.12
CA GLU A 311 -14.20 -27.46 0.79
C GLU A 311 -14.04 -26.79 2.16
N SER A 312 -14.63 -27.35 3.18
CA SER A 312 -14.54 -26.82 4.55
C SER A 312 -13.14 -26.96 5.13
N GLY A 313 -12.71 -25.93 5.90
CA GLY A 313 -11.45 -25.96 6.65
C GLY A 313 -10.23 -25.51 5.86
N ASN A 314 -10.35 -25.16 4.58
CA ASN A 314 -9.31 -24.55 3.79
C ASN A 314 -9.15 -23.04 4.06
N GLN A 315 -8.28 -22.36 3.33
CA GLN A 315 -7.98 -20.94 3.54
C GLN A 315 -9.16 -20.01 3.30
N VAL A 316 -10.10 -20.36 2.43
CA VAL A 316 -11.33 -19.58 2.21
C VAL A 316 -12.10 -19.39 3.52
N HIS A 317 -12.12 -20.41 4.39
CA HIS A 317 -12.77 -20.34 5.70
C HIS A 317 -11.80 -19.87 6.80
N THR A 318 -10.61 -20.48 6.87
CA THR A 318 -9.70 -20.27 7.99
C THR A 318 -9.02 -18.90 7.97
N ARG A 319 -9.00 -18.19 6.83
CA ARG A 319 -8.47 -16.84 6.67
C ARG A 319 -9.56 -15.76 6.56
N SER A 320 -10.81 -16.11 6.81
CA SER A 320 -11.93 -15.16 6.83
C SER A 320 -12.10 -14.53 8.21
N PRO A 321 -11.92 -13.21 8.39
CA PRO A 321 -12.07 -12.52 9.67
C PRO A 321 -13.39 -12.81 10.38
N VAL A 322 -14.49 -12.94 9.65
CA VAL A 322 -15.82 -13.21 10.20
C VAL A 322 -15.88 -14.52 10.99
N MET A 323 -15.13 -15.54 10.57
CA MET A 323 -15.05 -16.84 11.25
C MET A 323 -14.34 -16.77 12.60
N HIS A 324 -13.63 -15.70 12.85
CA HIS A 324 -12.86 -15.46 14.07
C HIS A 324 -13.38 -14.27 14.90
N ALA A 325 -14.52 -13.70 14.54
CA ALA A 325 -15.09 -12.51 15.19
C ALA A 325 -15.24 -12.65 16.71
N SER A 326 -15.52 -13.86 17.21
CA SER A 326 -15.62 -14.16 18.66
C SER A 326 -14.33 -13.89 19.45
N ARG A 327 -13.18 -13.84 18.77
CA ARG A 327 -11.87 -13.53 19.37
C ARG A 327 -11.62 -12.03 19.49
N ALA A 328 -12.30 -11.21 18.68
CA ALA A 328 -12.09 -9.77 18.67
C ALA A 328 -12.50 -9.14 20.02
N ARG A 329 -11.81 -8.07 20.39
CA ARG A 329 -12.12 -7.22 21.55
C ARG A 329 -12.01 -5.73 21.19
N THR A 330 -11.52 -5.43 19.99
CA THR A 330 -11.18 -4.09 19.52
C THR A 330 -12.42 -3.40 18.96
N PRO A 331 -12.78 -2.21 19.44
CA PRO A 331 -13.78 -1.37 18.80
C PRO A 331 -13.42 -1.13 17.33
N THR A 332 -14.36 -1.39 16.42
CA THR A 332 -14.07 -1.41 14.98
C THR A 332 -15.07 -0.55 14.19
N LEU A 333 -14.56 0.45 13.47
CA LEU A 333 -15.29 1.21 12.47
C LEU A 333 -15.17 0.52 11.11
N LEU A 334 -16.30 0.15 10.52
CA LEU A 334 -16.38 -0.42 9.20
C LEU A 334 -16.96 0.60 8.22
N THR A 335 -16.33 0.77 7.07
CA THR A 335 -16.83 1.67 6.04
C THR A 335 -16.87 0.97 4.70
N ALA A 336 -17.83 1.30 3.83
CA ALA A 336 -17.90 0.78 2.47
C ALA A 336 -18.67 1.71 1.54
N GLY A 337 -18.36 1.68 0.26
CA GLY A 337 -19.20 2.27 -0.76
C GLY A 337 -20.35 1.34 -1.15
N ALA A 338 -21.57 1.87 -1.29
CA ALA A 338 -22.73 1.08 -1.70
C ALA A 338 -22.62 0.55 -3.14
N LYS A 339 -21.76 1.15 -3.96
CA LYS A 339 -21.51 0.77 -5.36
C LYS A 339 -20.21 -0.01 -5.53
N ASP A 340 -19.58 -0.41 -4.45
CA ASP A 340 -18.36 -1.21 -4.49
C ASP A 340 -18.67 -2.60 -5.05
N ARG A 341 -18.04 -2.93 -6.19
CA ARG A 341 -18.12 -4.23 -6.82
C ARG A 341 -16.89 -5.09 -6.57
N CYS A 342 -15.79 -4.45 -6.15
CA CYS A 342 -14.55 -5.14 -5.84
C CYS A 342 -14.67 -5.85 -4.48
N THR A 343 -14.97 -5.08 -3.42
CA THR A 343 -15.28 -5.61 -2.10
C THR A 343 -16.69 -5.17 -1.71
N PRO A 344 -17.71 -5.93 -2.10
CA PRO A 344 -19.09 -5.53 -1.94
C PRO A 344 -19.44 -5.18 -0.48
N ALA A 345 -20.27 -4.15 -0.27
CA ALA A 345 -20.65 -3.69 1.07
C ALA A 345 -21.27 -4.76 1.99
N GLY A 346 -21.65 -5.91 1.41
CA GLY A 346 -22.02 -7.12 2.14
C GLY A 346 -20.94 -7.58 3.09
N GLN A 347 -19.70 -7.56 2.67
CA GLN A 347 -18.52 -7.93 3.47
C GLN A 347 -18.46 -7.14 4.79
N SER A 348 -18.57 -5.81 4.70
CA SER A 348 -18.58 -4.97 5.91
C SER A 348 -19.79 -5.25 6.79
N ARG A 349 -20.97 -5.57 6.22
CA ARG A 349 -22.17 -5.90 6.99
C ARG A 349 -22.05 -7.23 7.74
N GLU A 350 -21.49 -8.25 7.11
CA GLU A 350 -21.28 -9.57 7.72
C GLU A 350 -20.39 -9.45 8.95
N PHE A 351 -19.26 -8.79 8.84
CA PHE A 351 -18.33 -8.62 9.95
C PHE A 351 -18.90 -7.72 11.05
N TYR A 352 -19.59 -6.63 10.70
CA TYR A 352 -20.29 -5.78 11.65
C TYR A 352 -21.29 -6.58 12.48
N GLN A 353 -22.15 -7.39 11.83
CA GLN A 353 -23.13 -8.22 12.53
C GLN A 353 -22.45 -9.25 13.44
N ALA A 354 -21.36 -9.85 12.98
CA ALA A 354 -20.57 -10.76 13.78
C ALA A 354 -19.99 -10.08 15.03
N LEU A 355 -19.38 -8.89 14.88
CA LEU A 355 -18.80 -8.14 16.00
C LEU A 355 -19.85 -7.75 17.05
N ILE A 356 -20.98 -7.16 16.65
CA ILE A 356 -22.02 -6.73 17.59
C ILE A 356 -22.69 -7.91 18.27
N SER A 357 -22.80 -9.08 17.60
CA SER A 357 -23.33 -10.29 18.22
C SER A 357 -22.45 -10.82 19.36
N HIS A 358 -21.17 -10.46 19.35
CA HIS A 358 -20.20 -10.74 20.41
C HIS A 358 -20.02 -9.57 21.40
N GLY A 359 -20.85 -8.53 21.31
CA GLY A 359 -20.81 -7.37 22.20
C GLY A 359 -19.63 -6.43 21.96
N ILE A 360 -19.00 -6.50 20.78
CA ILE A 360 -17.91 -5.60 20.42
C ILE A 360 -18.49 -4.26 19.92
N ASP A 361 -18.04 -3.16 20.53
CA ASP A 361 -18.44 -1.82 20.08
C ASP A 361 -17.99 -1.60 18.64
N SER A 362 -18.93 -1.39 17.75
CA SER A 362 -18.67 -1.30 16.31
C SER A 362 -19.64 -0.35 15.62
N GLU A 363 -19.16 0.34 14.62
CA GLU A 363 -19.96 1.23 13.78
C GLU A 363 -19.81 0.81 12.32
N LEU A 364 -20.91 0.84 11.56
CA LEU A 364 -20.92 0.57 10.13
C LEU A 364 -21.44 1.77 9.37
N VAL A 365 -20.66 2.29 8.43
CA VAL A 365 -21.03 3.41 7.56
C VAL A 365 -20.98 2.98 6.09
N ILE A 366 -22.14 3.05 5.42
CA ILE A 366 -22.24 2.76 3.98
C ILE A 366 -22.51 4.07 3.24
N TYR A 367 -21.61 4.42 2.31
CA TYR A 367 -21.69 5.62 1.50
C TYR A 367 -22.45 5.36 0.19
N PRO A 368 -23.65 5.89 -0.01
CA PRO A 368 -24.52 5.52 -1.15
C PRO A 368 -23.93 5.86 -2.53
N GLY A 369 -23.11 6.93 -2.59
CA GLY A 369 -22.52 7.44 -3.84
C GLY A 369 -21.19 6.80 -4.23
N GLU A 370 -20.52 6.12 -3.28
CA GLU A 370 -19.13 5.67 -3.41
C GLU A 370 -19.01 4.25 -3.95
N GLY A 371 -17.88 3.98 -4.60
CA GLY A 371 -17.43 2.67 -5.06
C GLY A 371 -16.37 2.10 -4.14
N HIS A 372 -15.29 1.54 -4.73
CA HIS A 372 -14.18 0.96 -3.99
C HIS A 372 -13.31 2.06 -3.35
N GLY A 373 -13.60 2.38 -2.10
CA GLY A 373 -13.05 3.52 -1.36
C GLY A 373 -14.01 4.73 -1.33
N VAL A 374 -13.76 5.63 -0.38
CA VAL A 374 -14.51 6.87 -0.17
C VAL A 374 -13.64 8.05 -0.57
N SER A 375 -13.94 8.69 -1.69
CA SER A 375 -13.06 9.70 -2.30
C SER A 375 -13.72 11.02 -2.67
N ARG A 376 -15.05 11.06 -2.75
CA ARG A 376 -15.79 12.23 -3.22
C ARG A 376 -16.26 13.11 -2.08
N PHE A 377 -16.20 14.42 -2.27
CA PHE A 377 -16.85 15.36 -1.37
C PHE A 377 -18.39 15.27 -1.52
N PRO A 378 -19.18 15.30 -0.43
CA PRO A 378 -18.75 15.49 0.98
C PRO A 378 -18.40 14.19 1.72
N ALA A 379 -18.60 13.02 1.13
CA ALA A 379 -18.42 11.71 1.78
C ALA A 379 -16.99 11.52 2.34
N VAL A 380 -15.96 11.96 1.61
CA VAL A 380 -14.57 11.86 2.07
C VAL A 380 -14.33 12.65 3.35
N THR A 381 -14.96 13.81 3.51
CA THR A 381 -14.84 14.62 4.74
C THR A 381 -15.51 13.92 5.92
N ASP A 382 -16.70 13.35 5.74
CA ASP A 382 -17.38 12.56 6.76
C ASP A 382 -16.56 11.33 7.16
N TYR A 383 -16.04 10.60 6.17
CA TYR A 383 -15.17 9.44 6.39
C TYR A 383 -13.94 9.79 7.25
N LEU A 384 -13.20 10.83 6.86
CA LEU A 384 -11.99 11.25 7.57
C LEU A 384 -12.29 11.76 8.97
N THR A 385 -13.42 12.47 9.14
CA THR A 385 -13.89 12.92 10.45
C THR A 385 -14.20 11.74 11.37
N ARG A 386 -14.94 10.74 10.88
CA ARG A 386 -15.24 9.53 11.65
C ARG A 386 -13.98 8.75 12.00
N LEU A 387 -13.05 8.58 11.04
CA LEU A 387 -11.79 7.91 11.25
C LEU A 387 -11.00 8.54 12.41
N VAL A 388 -10.79 9.87 12.35
CA VAL A 388 -10.05 10.58 13.41
C VAL A 388 -10.79 10.49 14.75
N THR A 389 -12.11 10.75 14.76
CA THR A 389 -12.93 10.69 15.99
C THR A 389 -12.92 9.28 16.59
N TRP A 390 -12.88 8.22 15.76
CA TRP A 390 -12.81 6.83 16.22
C TRP A 390 -11.52 6.57 17.00
N PHE A 391 -10.38 6.98 16.45
CA PHE A 391 -9.10 6.85 17.16
C PHE A 391 -9.04 7.73 18.41
N GLU A 392 -9.50 8.99 18.36
CA GLU A 392 -9.55 9.87 19.53
C GLU A 392 -10.44 9.30 20.65
N ARG A 393 -11.52 8.61 20.32
CA ARG A 393 -12.45 8.01 21.29
C ARG A 393 -11.82 6.83 22.05
N TYR A 394 -11.09 5.95 21.37
CA TYR A 394 -10.63 4.68 21.93
C TYR A 394 -9.14 4.65 22.27
N MET A 395 -8.36 5.54 21.73
CA MET A 395 -6.94 5.69 22.05
C MET A 395 -6.49 7.15 21.93
N PRO A 396 -6.95 8.02 22.83
CA PRO A 396 -6.64 9.47 22.79
C PRO A 396 -5.12 9.70 22.79
N ALA A 397 -4.67 10.73 22.02
CA ALA A 397 -3.28 11.10 21.85
C ALA A 397 -2.70 11.83 23.07
#